data_31502cdc403ddbe8c79fba1af7284dc1
#
_entry.id   31502cdc403ddbe8c79fba1af7284dc1
#
_cell.length_a   1.000
_cell.length_b   1.000
_cell.length_c   1.000
_cell.angle_alpha   90.00
_cell.angle_beta   90.00
_cell.angle_gamma   90.00
#
_symmetry.space_group_name_H-M   'P 1'
#
loop_
_entity.id
_entity.type
_entity.pdbx_description
1 polymer ?
#
loop_
_entity_poly.entity_id
_entity_poly.type
_entity_poly.pdbx_seq_one_letter_code
_entity_poly.pdbx_strand_id
1 'polypeptide(L)'
;MRIKLQKKKNPQKRTEEKYYANPVNLGKKTLRDIAHDIAGRSSLTRGDIENVLSNFMDCLPHYLRDGFSVQLGEFGTMRLTLSSEGAATVQDFKTETIKPRVTFTPGVELKAALRENSYETVKEENSSSKPSHKDEGSGKNPGPVPED
;
A
#
# COMPACT_ATOMS: atom_id res chain seq x y z
N MET A 1 -7.53 -4.10 15.62
CA MET A 1 -7.17 -4.30 14.19
C MET A 1 -7.56 -5.71 13.78
N ARG A 2 -8.22 -5.87 12.62
CA ARG A 2 -8.59 -7.20 12.10
C ARG A 2 -7.42 -7.87 11.41
N ILE A 3 -7.19 -9.15 11.73
CA ILE A 3 -6.14 -9.97 11.12
C ILE A 3 -6.74 -11.27 10.58
N LYS A 4 -6.10 -11.82 9.54
CA LYS A 4 -6.35 -13.19 9.07
C LYS A 4 -5.09 -14.04 9.25
N LEU A 5 -5.28 -15.29 9.64
CA LEU A 5 -4.19 -16.25 9.77
C LEU A 5 -4.00 -16.97 8.44
N GLN A 6 -2.82 -16.87 7.88
CA GLN A 6 -2.44 -17.55 6.63
C GLN A 6 -1.37 -18.58 6.92
N LYS A 7 -1.63 -19.80 6.47
CA LYS A 7 -0.70 -20.91 6.55
C LYS A 7 0.40 -20.75 5.49
N LYS A 8 1.66 -20.75 5.90
CA LYS A 8 2.81 -20.65 5.01
C LYS A 8 3.80 -21.75 5.33
N LYS A 9 4.38 -22.35 4.29
CA LYS A 9 5.48 -23.31 4.41
C LYS A 9 6.78 -22.57 4.69
N ASN A 10 7.60 -23.14 5.58
CA ASN A 10 8.93 -22.61 5.84
C ASN A 10 9.81 -22.85 4.58
N PRO A 11 10.39 -21.81 3.96
CA PRO A 11 11.23 -21.98 2.77
C PRO A 11 12.48 -22.84 3.02
N GLN A 12 13.00 -22.85 4.25
CA GLN A 12 14.17 -23.65 4.64
C GLN A 12 13.82 -25.09 5.08
N LYS A 13 12.61 -25.29 5.62
CA LYS A 13 12.10 -26.61 6.05
C LYS A 13 10.69 -26.82 5.50
N ARG A 14 10.59 -27.36 4.29
CA ARG A 14 9.32 -27.52 3.55
C ARG A 14 8.27 -28.39 4.24
N THR A 15 8.65 -29.15 5.27
CA THR A 15 7.76 -30.00 6.07
C THR A 15 7.08 -29.26 7.21
N GLU A 16 7.59 -28.10 7.63
CA GLU A 16 6.98 -27.29 8.70
C GLU A 16 6.06 -26.24 8.13
N GLU A 17 4.79 -26.31 8.47
CA GLU A 17 3.79 -25.31 8.14
C GLU A 17 3.44 -24.50 9.41
N LYS A 18 3.47 -23.16 9.29
CA LYS A 18 3.14 -22.24 10.40
C LYS A 18 2.09 -21.24 9.96
N TYR A 19 1.27 -20.81 10.91
CA TYR A 19 0.30 -19.74 10.69
C TYR A 19 0.96 -18.39 10.95
N TYR A 20 0.76 -17.46 10.02
CA TYR A 20 1.24 -16.09 10.12
C TYR A 20 0.06 -15.13 10.06
N ALA A 21 0.09 -14.12 10.93
CA ALA A 21 -0.91 -13.07 10.93
C ALA A 21 -0.66 -12.09 9.77
N ASN A 22 -1.69 -11.84 8.98
CA ASN A 22 -1.71 -10.80 7.97
C ASN A 22 -2.82 -9.80 8.31
N PRO A 23 -2.59 -8.48 8.12
CA PRO A 23 -3.62 -7.49 8.32
C PRO A 23 -4.73 -7.64 7.27
N VAL A 24 -5.97 -7.42 7.70
CA VAL A 24 -7.09 -7.28 6.77
C VAL A 24 -7.10 -5.85 6.26
N ASN A 25 -6.96 -5.68 4.95
CA ASN A 25 -7.03 -4.36 4.33
C ASN A 25 -8.49 -3.89 4.28
N LEU A 26 -8.77 -2.76 4.92
CA LEU A 26 -10.09 -2.14 4.97
C LEU A 26 -10.29 -1.07 3.88
N GLY A 27 -9.36 -0.92 2.96
CA GLY A 27 -9.38 0.08 1.91
C GLY A 27 -8.30 1.15 2.06
N LYS A 28 -8.46 2.26 1.36
CA LYS A 28 -7.49 3.37 1.33
C LYS A 28 -8.13 4.61 1.95
N LYS A 29 -7.39 5.30 2.80
CA LYS A 29 -7.68 6.67 3.21
C LYS A 29 -6.90 7.62 2.30
N THR A 30 -7.58 8.56 1.70
CA THR A 30 -7.00 9.58 0.82
C THR A 30 -6.57 10.81 1.61
N LEU A 31 -5.78 11.70 0.99
CA LEU A 31 -5.46 13.01 1.60
C LEU A 31 -6.74 13.81 1.92
N ARG A 32 -7.76 13.67 1.08
CA ARG A 32 -9.05 14.33 1.28
C ARG A 32 -9.78 13.81 2.52
N ASP A 33 -9.73 12.50 2.77
CA ASP A 33 -10.31 11.90 3.98
C ASP A 33 -9.56 12.39 5.22
N ILE A 34 -8.22 12.45 5.15
CA ILE A 34 -7.36 12.96 6.23
C ILE A 34 -7.65 14.44 6.49
N ALA A 35 -7.76 15.25 5.43
CA ALA A 35 -8.08 16.66 5.56
C ALA A 35 -9.46 16.90 6.19
N HIS A 36 -10.44 16.06 5.88
CA HIS A 36 -11.75 16.09 6.51
C HIS A 36 -11.67 15.78 8.01
N ASP A 37 -10.94 14.73 8.38
CA ASP A 37 -10.76 14.34 9.78
C ASP A 37 -10.01 15.41 10.59
N ILE A 38 -9.02 16.10 9.99
CA ILE A 38 -8.29 17.21 10.62
C ILE A 38 -9.18 18.45 10.76
N ALA A 39 -9.99 18.79 9.74
CA ALA A 39 -10.90 19.93 9.78
C ALA A 39 -11.89 19.84 10.94
N GLY A 40 -12.34 18.63 11.30
CA GLY A 40 -13.19 18.42 12.46
C GLY A 40 -12.51 18.68 13.81
N ARG A 41 -11.18 18.86 13.84
CA ARG A 41 -10.37 19.07 15.06
C ARG A 41 -9.59 20.39 15.06
N SER A 42 -9.77 21.21 14.04
CA SER A 42 -9.06 22.47 13.86
C SER A 42 -10.01 23.57 13.43
N SER A 43 -9.56 24.81 13.48
CA SER A 43 -10.28 25.99 12.96
C SER A 43 -10.10 26.18 11.44
N LEU A 44 -9.31 25.33 10.79
CA LEU A 44 -9.04 25.40 9.35
C LEU A 44 -10.16 24.71 8.56
N THR A 45 -10.45 25.24 7.38
CA THR A 45 -11.34 24.54 6.45
C THR A 45 -10.66 23.33 5.84
N ARG A 46 -11.45 22.36 5.37
CA ARG A 46 -10.90 21.22 4.64
C ARG A 46 -10.04 21.66 3.44
N GLY A 47 -10.46 22.70 2.71
CA GLY A 47 -9.71 23.22 1.57
C GLY A 47 -8.34 23.77 1.93
N ASP A 48 -8.24 24.49 3.07
CA ASP A 48 -6.96 24.99 3.56
C ASP A 48 -6.01 23.84 3.89
N ILE A 49 -6.52 22.79 4.53
CA ILE A 49 -5.73 21.61 4.91
C ILE A 49 -5.29 20.83 3.66
N GLU A 50 -6.18 20.60 2.69
CA GLU A 50 -5.83 19.96 1.41
C GLU A 50 -4.71 20.74 0.71
N ASN A 51 -4.77 22.07 0.70
CA ASN A 51 -3.75 22.94 0.10
C ASN A 51 -2.40 22.80 0.82
N VAL A 52 -2.39 22.86 2.15
CA VAL A 52 -1.15 22.69 2.95
C VAL A 52 -0.52 21.32 2.71
N LEU A 53 -1.32 20.25 2.71
CA LEU A 53 -0.83 18.89 2.46
C LEU A 53 -0.30 18.73 1.03
N SER A 54 -0.94 19.33 0.03
CA SER A 54 -0.46 19.32 -1.36
C SER A 54 0.89 20.02 -1.49
N ASN A 55 1.00 21.24 -0.94
CA ASN A 55 2.26 21.98 -0.93
C ASN A 55 3.39 21.20 -0.23
N PHE A 56 3.08 20.54 0.89
CA PHE A 56 4.03 19.68 1.58
C PHE A 56 4.53 18.53 0.67
N MET A 57 3.62 17.85 -0.03
CA MET A 57 3.96 16.77 -0.96
C MET A 57 4.81 17.27 -2.14
N ASP A 58 4.60 18.50 -2.59
CA ASP A 58 5.37 19.10 -3.68
C ASP A 58 6.79 19.51 -3.22
N CYS A 59 6.94 19.99 -2.00
CA CYS A 59 8.25 20.40 -1.45
C CYS A 59 9.13 19.21 -1.09
N LEU A 60 8.54 18.11 -0.60
CA LEU A 60 9.27 16.96 -0.07
C LEU A 60 10.28 16.34 -1.06
N PRO A 61 9.95 16.10 -2.36
CA PRO A 61 10.90 15.57 -3.32
C PRO A 61 12.10 16.49 -3.59
N HIS A 62 11.94 17.80 -3.48
CA HIS A 62 13.04 18.75 -3.66
C HIS A 62 14.09 18.57 -2.56
N TYR A 63 13.68 18.58 -1.30
CA TYR A 63 14.61 18.36 -0.18
C TYR A 63 15.30 17.01 -0.24
N LEU A 64 14.58 15.96 -0.60
CA LEU A 64 15.15 14.61 -0.71
C LEU A 64 16.16 14.51 -1.85
N ARG A 65 15.92 15.16 -3.00
CA ARG A 65 16.86 15.23 -4.14
C ARG A 65 18.13 15.99 -3.81
N ASP A 66 18.01 17.04 -3.01
CA ASP A 66 19.16 17.83 -2.54
C ASP A 66 19.99 17.09 -1.47
N GLY A 67 19.57 15.88 -1.08
CA GLY A 67 20.28 15.03 -0.14
C GLY A 67 19.91 15.26 1.33
N PHE A 68 18.88 16.07 1.60
CA PHE A 68 18.42 16.28 2.97
C PHE A 68 17.62 15.10 3.50
N SER A 69 17.76 14.83 4.78
CA SER A 69 16.80 14.03 5.53
C SER A 69 15.67 14.94 6.03
N VAL A 70 14.43 14.58 5.79
CA VAL A 70 13.26 15.35 6.21
C VAL A 70 12.68 14.74 7.48
N GLN A 71 12.84 15.43 8.60
CA GLN A 71 12.26 15.04 9.87
C GLN A 71 10.86 15.63 10.02
N LEU A 72 9.88 14.76 10.26
CA LEU A 72 8.47 15.09 10.41
C LEU A 72 8.05 15.03 11.89
N GLY A 73 8.77 15.74 12.75
CA GLY A 73 8.56 15.67 14.18
C GLY A 73 8.64 14.23 14.71
N GLU A 74 7.75 13.91 15.65
CA GLU A 74 7.66 12.57 16.27
C GLU A 74 7.03 11.50 15.33
N PHE A 75 6.53 11.91 14.16
CA PHE A 75 6.04 10.96 13.16
C PHE A 75 7.18 10.11 12.58
N GLY A 76 8.33 10.73 12.32
CA GLY A 76 9.50 10.00 11.81
C GLY A 76 10.34 10.82 10.83
N THR A 77 11.27 10.13 10.17
CA THR A 77 12.22 10.75 9.26
C THR A 77 12.20 10.05 7.92
N MET A 78 12.12 10.83 6.85
CA MET A 78 12.27 10.38 5.46
C MET A 78 13.64 10.72 4.94
N ARG A 79 14.24 9.82 4.16
CA ARG A 79 15.54 10.04 3.50
C ARG A 79 15.59 9.30 2.18
N LEU A 80 16.41 9.83 1.28
CA LEU A 80 16.77 9.15 0.04
C LEU A 80 17.91 8.18 0.32
N THR A 81 17.79 6.95 -0.17
CA THR A 81 18.87 5.97 -0.21
C THR A 81 19.12 5.57 -1.67
N LEU A 82 20.36 5.29 -1.99
CA LEU A 82 20.78 4.92 -3.33
C LEU A 82 21.26 3.47 -3.35
N SER A 83 20.91 2.77 -4.41
CA SER A 83 21.45 1.44 -4.73
C SER A 83 22.04 1.51 -6.12
N SER A 84 23.22 0.90 -6.34
CA SER A 84 23.88 0.83 -7.64
C SER A 84 24.49 -0.55 -7.85
N GLU A 85 24.88 -0.86 -9.08
CA GLU A 85 25.52 -2.13 -9.42
C GLU A 85 26.99 -2.19 -8.96
N GLY A 86 27.57 -1.05 -8.61
CA GLY A 86 28.99 -0.94 -8.28
C GLY A 86 29.91 -1.04 -9.50
N ALA A 87 31.21 -0.78 -9.30
CA ALA A 87 32.24 -0.92 -10.30
C ALA A 87 33.58 -1.26 -9.64
N ALA A 88 34.50 -1.87 -10.39
CA ALA A 88 35.82 -2.21 -9.88
C ALA A 88 36.73 -0.98 -9.68
N THR A 89 36.55 0.06 -10.50
CA THR A 89 37.25 1.33 -10.42
C THR A 89 36.27 2.51 -10.40
N VAL A 90 36.72 3.66 -9.89
CA VAL A 90 35.91 4.89 -9.86
C VAL A 90 35.56 5.36 -11.28
N GLN A 91 36.48 5.17 -12.24
CA GLN A 91 36.28 5.56 -13.63
C GLN A 91 35.23 4.71 -14.34
N ASP A 92 35.08 3.46 -13.95
CA ASP A 92 34.09 2.53 -14.53
C ASP A 92 32.70 2.70 -13.93
N PHE A 93 32.56 3.50 -12.87
CA PHE A 93 31.27 3.69 -12.21
C PHE A 93 30.29 4.45 -13.10
N LYS A 94 29.13 3.82 -13.33
CA LYS A 94 28.05 4.37 -14.15
C LYS A 94 26.94 4.92 -13.27
N THR A 95 26.72 6.22 -13.32
CA THR A 95 25.67 6.91 -12.56
C THR A 95 24.27 6.49 -12.97
N GLU A 96 24.10 6.01 -14.22
CA GLU A 96 22.82 5.51 -14.76
C GLU A 96 22.33 4.24 -14.03
N THR A 97 23.25 3.53 -13.35
CA THR A 97 22.89 2.33 -12.55
C THR A 97 22.29 2.68 -11.19
N ILE A 98 22.33 3.95 -10.78
CA ILE A 98 21.82 4.41 -9.50
C ILE A 98 20.28 4.33 -9.48
N LYS A 99 19.77 3.60 -8.50
CA LYS A 99 18.33 3.45 -8.25
C LYS A 99 17.98 4.14 -6.92
N PRO A 100 17.34 5.31 -6.94
CA PRO A 100 16.94 5.99 -5.72
C PRO A 100 15.76 5.29 -5.08
N ARG A 101 15.75 5.23 -3.74
CA ARG A 101 14.66 4.71 -2.92
C ARG A 101 14.39 5.65 -1.77
N VAL A 102 13.12 5.91 -1.48
CA VAL A 102 12.74 6.63 -0.28
C VAL A 102 12.61 5.64 0.86
N THR A 103 13.29 5.93 1.96
CA THR A 103 13.21 5.16 3.21
C THR A 103 12.56 6.03 4.28
N PHE A 104 11.53 5.49 4.92
CA PHE A 104 10.89 6.11 6.08
C PHE A 104 11.26 5.36 7.35
N THR A 105 11.78 6.10 8.33
CA THR A 105 12.07 5.58 9.67
C THR A 105 11.05 6.18 10.64
N PRO A 106 10.10 5.38 11.15
CA PRO A 106 9.06 5.89 12.04
C PRO A 106 9.65 6.37 13.38
N GLY A 107 9.10 7.45 13.90
CA GLY A 107 9.46 8.04 15.19
C GLY A 107 9.04 7.17 16.38
N VAL A 108 9.44 7.59 17.57
CA VAL A 108 9.20 6.83 18.81
C VAL A 108 7.72 6.80 19.15
N GLU A 109 7.03 7.93 19.04
CA GLU A 109 5.60 8.03 19.35
C GLU A 109 4.74 7.22 18.37
N LEU A 110 5.05 7.28 17.07
CA LEU A 110 4.35 6.46 16.09
C LEU A 110 4.52 4.97 16.37
N LYS A 111 5.74 4.53 16.72
CA LYS A 111 6.01 3.14 17.10
C LYS A 111 5.25 2.72 18.36
N ALA A 112 5.20 3.60 19.36
CA ALA A 112 4.48 3.35 20.62
C ALA A 112 2.98 3.21 20.34
N ALA A 113 2.38 4.16 19.62
CA ALA A 113 0.97 4.14 19.26
C ALA A 113 0.57 2.86 18.48
N LEU A 114 1.45 2.35 17.61
CA LEU A 114 1.20 1.12 16.85
C LEU A 114 1.35 -0.16 17.68
N ARG A 115 2.08 -0.12 18.80
CA ARG A 115 2.22 -1.28 19.71
C ARG A 115 0.98 -1.53 20.57
N GLU A 116 0.18 -0.52 20.85
CA GLU A 116 -1.03 -0.60 21.66
C GLU A 116 -2.24 -1.20 20.91
N ASN A 117 -2.03 -1.83 19.77
CA ASN A 117 -3.09 -2.44 18.99
C ASN A 117 -3.60 -3.75 19.62
N SER A 118 -4.92 -3.86 19.73
CA SER A 118 -5.61 -5.15 19.94
C SER A 118 -5.86 -5.83 18.60
N TYR A 119 -5.72 -7.16 18.55
CA TYR A 119 -5.88 -7.95 17.33
C TYR A 119 -7.09 -8.88 17.45
N GLU A 120 -7.96 -8.83 16.45
CA GLU A 120 -9.14 -9.67 16.31
C GLU A 120 -8.98 -10.56 15.06
N THR A 121 -9.04 -11.87 15.25
CA THR A 121 -8.92 -12.83 14.15
C THR A 121 -10.25 -12.96 13.43
N VAL A 122 -10.26 -12.68 12.14
CA VAL A 122 -11.41 -12.94 11.25
C VAL A 122 -11.30 -14.37 10.74
N LYS A 123 -12.33 -15.19 11.02
CA LYS A 123 -12.47 -16.52 10.40
C LYS A 123 -12.77 -16.32 8.90
N GLU A 124 -12.07 -17.01 8.03
CA GLU A 124 -12.47 -17.09 6.61
C GLU A 124 -13.77 -17.90 6.56
N GLU A 125 -14.88 -17.24 6.28
CA GLU A 125 -16.03 -17.95 5.73
C GLU A 125 -15.62 -18.42 4.33
N ASN A 126 -15.58 -19.74 4.14
CA ASN A 126 -15.32 -20.39 2.87
C ASN A 126 -16.35 -19.93 1.83
N SER A 127 -16.07 -18.86 1.10
CA SER A 127 -16.79 -18.53 -0.13
C SER A 127 -16.24 -19.37 -1.28
N SER A 128 -16.47 -20.70 -1.21
CA SER A 128 -16.42 -21.57 -2.37
C SER A 128 -17.77 -21.49 -3.09
N SER A 129 -18.01 -20.43 -3.80
CA SER A 129 -19.02 -20.38 -4.87
C SER A 129 -18.35 -19.93 -6.16
N LYS A 130 -17.77 -20.92 -6.82
CA LYS A 130 -17.42 -20.86 -8.23
C LYS A 130 -18.75 -20.66 -8.98
N PRO A 131 -18.92 -19.62 -9.82
CA PRO A 131 -20.06 -19.58 -10.71
C PRO A 131 -19.87 -20.70 -11.74
N SER A 132 -20.74 -21.70 -11.67
CA SER A 132 -20.89 -22.69 -12.73
C SER A 132 -21.42 -22.01 -13.98
N HIS A 133 -20.58 -21.87 -14.96
CA HIS A 133 -20.98 -21.60 -16.34
C HIS A 133 -21.81 -22.80 -16.79
N LYS A 134 -23.12 -22.64 -16.87
CA LYS A 134 -23.99 -23.52 -17.64
C LYS A 134 -23.93 -23.07 -19.10
N ASP A 135 -23.22 -23.86 -19.86
CA ASP A 135 -23.35 -23.96 -21.29
C ASP A 135 -24.75 -24.58 -21.58
N GLU A 136 -25.64 -23.82 -22.12
CA GLU A 136 -26.79 -24.36 -22.80
C GLU A 136 -26.71 -23.96 -24.27
N GLY A 137 -26.28 -24.94 -25.06
CA GLY A 137 -26.27 -24.92 -26.48
C GLY A 137 -27.65 -25.09 -27.08
N SER A 138 -27.76 -24.63 -28.29
CA SER A 138 -28.58 -25.14 -29.37
C SER A 138 -30.10 -24.92 -29.29
N GLY A 139 -30.59 -24.12 -30.18
CA GLY A 139 -32.00 -24.05 -30.43
C GLY A 139 -32.38 -23.14 -31.59
N LYS A 140 -32.17 -23.65 -32.80
CA LYS A 140 -33.03 -23.49 -33.99
C LYS A 140 -33.54 -22.09 -34.37
N ASN A 141 -32.98 -21.63 -35.45
CA ASN A 141 -33.51 -20.65 -36.37
C ASN A 141 -34.85 -21.16 -37.02
N PRO A 142 -35.98 -20.46 -36.97
CA PRO A 142 -37.09 -20.66 -37.90
C PRO A 142 -36.94 -19.70 -39.09
N GLY A 143 -37.05 -20.28 -40.27
CA GLY A 143 -36.95 -19.63 -41.57
C GLY A 143 -38.11 -18.67 -41.90
N PRO A 144 -38.04 -18.04 -43.07
CA PRO A 144 -38.86 -16.89 -43.44
C PRO A 144 -40.30 -17.26 -43.77
N VAL A 145 -41.21 -16.39 -43.32
CA VAL A 145 -42.64 -16.46 -43.65
C VAL A 145 -42.81 -15.73 -44.98
N PRO A 146 -43.55 -16.29 -45.96
CA PRO A 146 -43.86 -15.61 -47.23
C PRO A 146 -44.94 -14.57 -47.03
N GLU A 147 -44.77 -13.48 -47.77
CA GLU A 147 -45.74 -12.44 -47.95
C GLU A 147 -46.95 -12.98 -48.75
N ASP A 148 -48.19 -12.60 -48.35
CA ASP A 148 -49.35 -12.25 -49.17
C ASP A 148 -50.04 -11.04 -48.51
#